data_f6e0a35b611097c7b1eab0900580a481
#
_entry.id   f6e0a35b611097c7b1eab0900580a481
#
_cell.length_a   1.000
_cell.length_b   1.000
_cell.length_c   1.000
_cell.angle_alpha   90.00
_cell.angle_beta   90.00
_cell.angle_gamma   90.00
#
_symmetry.space_group_name_H-M   'P 1'
#
loop_
_entity.id
_entity.type
_entity.pdbx_description
1 polymer ?
#
loop_
_entity_poly.entity_id
_entity_poly.type
_entity_poly.pdbx_seq_one_letter_code
_entity_poly.pdbx_strand_id
1 'polypeptide(L)'
;LLTVHIPGRGEQILQTAFPEAMVDLDQHQDHFSSVSGIKAYSSIAIGPGLGQHPDSVKALEQLLQVVEKPLVIDADALNLIAANKDLLKRIPPRSILTPHPKEFDRIAGESTNSYERLKKAQAFATDHQLCVVLKGAYTAICTATGNVYFNNCGNPGMATAGSGDVLTGIILALLAQGLELSLIHI
;
A
#
# COMPACT_ATOMS: atom_id res chain seq x y z
N LEU A 1 -16.54 9.14 3.16
CA LEU A 1 -15.72 10.35 2.97
C LEU A 1 -14.27 9.96 2.77
N LEU A 2 -13.57 10.66 1.87
CA LEU A 2 -12.14 10.51 1.64
C LEU A 2 -11.40 11.71 2.25
N THR A 3 -10.36 11.43 3.03
CA THR A 3 -9.40 12.45 3.48
C THR A 3 -8.04 12.10 2.90
N VAL A 4 -7.35 13.08 2.35
CA VAL A 4 -6.00 12.92 1.80
C VAL A 4 -5.04 13.75 2.64
N HIS A 5 -4.06 13.08 3.27
CA HIS A 5 -2.98 13.72 3.98
C HIS A 5 -1.86 14.05 2.99
N ILE A 6 -1.49 15.31 2.90
CA ILE A 6 -0.53 15.81 1.90
C ILE A 6 0.39 16.90 2.46
N PRO A 7 1.62 17.04 1.93
CA PRO A 7 2.46 18.20 2.19
C PRO A 7 1.77 19.52 1.79
N GLY A 8 2.08 20.61 2.52
CA GLY A 8 1.37 21.88 2.35
C GLY A 8 1.32 22.41 0.91
N ARG A 9 2.39 22.23 0.12
CA ARG A 9 2.38 22.61 -1.31
C ARG A 9 1.40 21.87 -2.19
N GLY A 10 0.91 20.72 -1.74
CA GLY A 10 -0.08 19.91 -2.47
C GLY A 10 -1.51 20.40 -2.32
N GLU A 11 -1.80 21.26 -1.34
CA GLU A 11 -3.17 21.67 -0.99
C GLU A 11 -3.94 22.24 -2.18
N GLN A 12 -3.42 23.29 -2.80
CA GLN A 12 -4.10 23.94 -3.92
C GLN A 12 -4.26 23.02 -5.13
N ILE A 13 -3.26 22.17 -5.37
CA ILE A 13 -3.31 21.19 -6.46
C ILE A 13 -4.45 20.18 -6.23
N LEU A 14 -4.52 19.62 -5.03
CA LEU A 14 -5.55 18.63 -4.70
C LEU A 14 -6.95 19.26 -4.71
N GLN A 15 -7.13 20.41 -4.08
CA GLN A 15 -8.43 21.09 -4.04
C GLN A 15 -8.92 21.53 -5.41
N THR A 16 -8.00 21.82 -6.35
CA THR A 16 -8.35 22.15 -7.73
C THR A 16 -8.70 20.89 -8.53
N ALA A 17 -7.92 19.82 -8.38
CA ALA A 17 -8.08 18.60 -9.18
C ALA A 17 -9.17 17.67 -8.65
N PHE A 18 -9.39 17.65 -7.33
CA PHE A 18 -10.35 16.78 -6.67
C PHE A 18 -10.99 17.46 -5.43
N PRO A 19 -11.88 18.43 -5.62
CA PRO A 19 -12.45 19.25 -4.55
C PRO A 19 -13.33 18.48 -3.56
N GLU A 20 -13.76 17.27 -3.90
CA GLU A 20 -14.57 16.41 -3.03
C GLU A 20 -13.77 15.74 -1.92
N ALA A 21 -12.43 15.70 -2.02
CA ALA A 21 -11.59 15.18 -0.97
C ALA A 21 -11.41 16.20 0.16
N MET A 22 -11.50 15.72 1.40
CA MET A 22 -11.04 16.48 2.55
C MET A 22 -9.51 16.49 2.57
N VAL A 23 -8.92 17.62 2.90
CA VAL A 23 -7.47 17.79 2.98
C VAL A 23 -7.05 17.79 4.45
N ASP A 24 -6.06 16.98 4.78
CA ASP A 24 -5.31 17.01 6.03
C ASP A 24 -3.87 17.40 5.70
N LEU A 25 -3.41 18.55 6.19
CA LEU A 25 -2.10 19.09 5.83
C LEU A 25 -1.02 18.54 6.74
N ASP A 26 0.06 18.04 6.12
CA ASP A 26 1.29 17.72 6.82
C ASP A 26 1.91 18.98 7.46
N GLN A 27 2.67 18.78 8.52
CA GLN A 27 3.43 19.85 9.15
C GLN A 27 4.52 20.42 8.25
N HIS A 28 4.99 19.65 7.27
CA HIS A 28 6.01 20.04 6.31
C HIS A 28 5.40 20.43 4.95
N GLN A 29 6.06 21.37 4.25
CA GLN A 29 5.58 21.86 2.96
C GLN A 29 5.84 20.91 1.79
N ASP A 30 6.90 20.11 1.83
CA ASP A 30 7.44 19.41 0.67
C ASP A 30 7.39 17.87 0.78
N HIS A 31 7.23 17.32 1.98
CA HIS A 31 7.24 15.86 2.19
C HIS A 31 6.39 15.44 3.39
N PHE A 32 6.03 14.16 3.42
CA PHE A 32 5.35 13.53 4.54
C PHE A 32 6.27 13.50 5.77
N SER A 33 5.85 14.09 6.88
CA SER A 33 6.66 14.22 8.09
C SER A 33 5.93 13.91 9.39
N SER A 34 4.62 13.78 9.34
CA SER A 34 3.81 13.64 10.56
C SER A 34 2.59 12.75 10.36
N VAL A 35 2.09 12.20 11.46
CA VAL A 35 0.88 11.38 11.50
C VAL A 35 0.00 11.87 12.62
N SER A 36 -1.25 12.20 12.32
CA SER A 36 -2.23 12.64 13.32
C SER A 36 -3.62 12.06 13.02
N GLY A 37 -4.47 12.01 14.05
CA GLY A 37 -5.90 11.72 13.89
C GLY A 37 -6.30 10.36 13.31
N ILE A 38 -5.37 9.41 13.14
CA ILE A 38 -5.58 8.15 12.40
C ILE A 38 -6.70 7.27 12.95
N LYS A 39 -7.04 7.40 14.23
CA LYS A 39 -8.13 6.63 14.85
C LYS A 39 -9.51 6.96 14.30
N ALA A 40 -9.67 8.14 13.70
CA ALA A 40 -10.94 8.59 13.11
C ALA A 40 -11.28 7.87 11.80
N TYR A 41 -10.30 7.27 11.12
CA TYR A 41 -10.49 6.64 9.81
C TYR A 41 -10.82 5.16 9.95
N SER A 42 -11.73 4.66 9.09
CA SER A 42 -12.08 3.23 9.02
C SER A 42 -10.97 2.40 8.37
N SER A 43 -10.26 2.96 7.39
CA SER A 43 -9.13 2.33 6.70
C SER A 43 -8.12 3.39 6.26
N ILE A 44 -6.89 2.99 6.05
CA ILE A 44 -5.77 3.88 5.68
C ILE A 44 -4.97 3.22 4.56
N ALA A 45 -4.61 4.02 3.55
CA ALA A 45 -3.61 3.65 2.54
C ALA A 45 -2.41 4.59 2.65
N ILE A 46 -1.21 4.05 2.38
CA ILE A 46 0.03 4.80 2.41
C ILE A 46 0.99 4.33 1.33
N GLY A 47 1.70 5.29 0.72
CA GLY A 47 2.81 4.98 -0.16
C GLY A 47 2.87 5.77 -1.46
N PRO A 48 1.79 5.93 -2.23
CA PRO A 48 1.84 6.73 -3.45
C PRO A 48 2.36 8.14 -3.18
N GLY A 49 3.44 8.53 -3.87
CA GLY A 49 4.04 9.86 -3.75
C GLY A 49 4.69 10.20 -2.42
N LEU A 50 4.92 9.22 -1.55
CA LEU A 50 5.47 9.42 -0.21
C LEU A 50 6.91 9.93 -0.20
N GLY A 51 7.68 9.58 -1.24
CA GLY A 51 9.10 9.86 -1.33
C GLY A 51 9.95 9.02 -0.35
N GLN A 52 11.24 9.32 -0.31
CA GLN A 52 12.21 8.59 0.52
C GLN A 52 12.96 9.53 1.48
N HIS A 53 12.34 10.65 1.87
CA HIS A 53 12.94 11.57 2.82
C HIS A 53 13.09 10.92 4.21
N PRO A 54 14.17 11.22 4.98
CA PRO A 54 14.35 10.64 6.32
C PRO A 54 13.16 10.90 7.27
N ASP A 55 12.49 12.03 7.14
CA ASP A 55 11.31 12.32 7.96
C ASP A 55 10.11 11.49 7.54
N SER A 56 9.97 11.13 6.25
CA SER A 56 8.95 10.19 5.77
C SER A 56 9.15 8.80 6.36
N VAL A 57 10.41 8.37 6.54
CA VAL A 57 10.72 7.11 7.26
C VAL A 57 10.22 7.18 8.70
N LYS A 58 10.55 8.26 9.43
CA LYS A 58 10.11 8.43 10.85
C LYS A 58 8.61 8.49 10.97
N ALA A 59 7.93 9.22 10.06
CA ALA A 59 6.48 9.31 10.06
C ALA A 59 5.82 7.94 9.75
N LEU A 60 6.38 7.16 8.82
CA LEU A 60 5.93 5.78 8.58
C LEU A 60 6.16 4.89 9.82
N GLU A 61 7.30 5.03 10.51
CA GLU A 61 7.55 4.33 11.78
C GLU A 61 6.50 4.69 12.84
N GLN A 62 6.19 5.96 12.99
CA GLN A 62 5.17 6.45 13.92
C GLN A 62 3.79 5.89 13.58
N LEU A 63 3.40 5.91 12.29
CA LEU A 63 2.15 5.31 11.83
C LEU A 63 2.07 3.84 12.25
N LEU A 64 3.10 3.05 11.94
CA LEU A 64 3.13 1.61 12.24
C LEU A 64 3.19 1.28 13.74
N GLN A 65 3.57 2.25 14.60
CA GLN A 65 3.54 2.08 16.05
C GLN A 65 2.14 2.25 16.65
N VAL A 66 1.28 3.05 16.01
CA VAL A 66 0.00 3.47 16.59
C VAL A 66 -1.22 2.93 15.85
N VAL A 67 -1.03 2.40 14.63
CA VAL A 67 -2.11 1.84 13.84
C VAL A 67 -2.39 0.39 14.27
N GLU A 68 -3.65 0.09 14.54
CA GLU A 68 -4.11 -1.26 14.92
C GLU A 68 -4.92 -1.93 13.80
N LYS A 69 -5.36 -1.14 12.82
CA LYS A 69 -6.20 -1.60 11.71
C LYS A 69 -5.34 -2.02 10.51
N PRO A 70 -5.82 -2.95 9.67
CA PRO A 70 -5.17 -3.27 8.41
C PRO A 70 -4.96 -2.02 7.54
N LEU A 71 -3.80 -1.95 6.89
CA LEU A 71 -3.40 -0.88 5.97
C LEU A 71 -3.38 -1.39 4.54
N VAL A 72 -3.52 -0.46 3.58
CA VAL A 72 -3.08 -0.67 2.20
C VAL A 72 -1.72 0.01 2.03
N ILE A 73 -0.71 -0.75 1.62
CA ILE A 73 0.69 -0.29 1.51
C ILE A 73 1.17 -0.49 0.09
N ASP A 74 1.56 0.60 -0.59
CA ASP A 74 2.00 0.57 -1.99
C ASP A 74 3.26 1.44 -2.20
N ALA A 75 3.84 1.36 -3.36
CA ALA A 75 4.84 2.27 -3.92
C ALA A 75 6.00 2.61 -2.94
N ASP A 76 6.20 3.90 -2.63
CA ASP A 76 7.33 4.33 -1.81
C ASP A 76 7.31 3.76 -0.39
N ALA A 77 6.15 3.52 0.21
CA ALA A 77 6.09 2.87 1.51
C ALA A 77 6.67 1.44 1.47
N LEU A 78 6.43 0.69 0.39
CA LEU A 78 7.07 -0.61 0.18
C LEU A 78 8.59 -0.49 0.05
N ASN A 79 9.07 0.55 -0.64
CA ASN A 79 10.51 0.82 -0.76
C ASN A 79 11.15 1.16 0.60
N LEU A 80 10.49 1.98 1.42
CA LEU A 80 10.95 2.32 2.77
C LEU A 80 10.98 1.10 3.69
N ILE A 81 9.98 0.22 3.62
CA ILE A 81 9.94 -1.05 4.35
C ILE A 81 11.05 -2.00 3.88
N ALA A 82 11.30 -2.06 2.56
CA ALA A 82 12.40 -2.87 2.02
C ALA A 82 13.78 -2.42 2.53
N ALA A 83 13.98 -1.10 2.65
CA ALA A 83 15.20 -0.50 3.19
C ALA A 83 15.35 -0.69 4.72
N ASN A 84 14.23 -0.79 5.45
CA ASN A 84 14.22 -0.99 6.91
C ASN A 84 13.28 -2.15 7.26
N LYS A 85 13.80 -3.37 7.23
CA LYS A 85 13.04 -4.60 7.45
C LYS A 85 12.39 -4.72 8.84
N ASP A 86 12.81 -3.94 9.81
CA ASP A 86 12.15 -3.93 11.13
C ASP A 86 10.75 -3.30 11.06
N LEU A 87 10.49 -2.44 10.07
CA LEU A 87 9.15 -1.91 9.81
C LEU A 87 8.17 -3.02 9.40
N LEU A 88 8.63 -4.03 8.67
CA LEU A 88 7.80 -5.16 8.24
C LEU A 88 7.16 -5.89 9.44
N LYS A 89 7.88 -6.01 10.54
CA LYS A 89 7.39 -6.68 11.76
C LYS A 89 6.29 -5.89 12.49
N ARG A 90 6.12 -4.62 12.15
CA ARG A 90 5.16 -3.70 12.78
C ARG A 90 3.90 -3.52 11.94
N ILE A 91 3.86 -4.08 10.73
CA ILE A 91 2.68 -3.99 9.87
C ILE A 91 1.55 -4.78 10.54
N PRO A 92 0.36 -4.16 10.74
CA PRO A 92 -0.77 -4.88 11.33
C PRO A 92 -1.16 -6.11 10.50
N PRO A 93 -1.52 -7.22 11.14
CA PRO A 93 -2.02 -8.39 10.44
C PRO A 93 -3.17 -8.04 9.49
N ARG A 94 -3.31 -8.79 8.40
CA ARG A 94 -4.32 -8.60 7.36
C ARG A 94 -4.16 -7.30 6.55
N SER A 95 -3.05 -6.55 6.70
CA SER A 95 -2.73 -5.46 5.79
C SER A 95 -2.46 -5.97 4.37
N ILE A 96 -2.70 -5.11 3.39
CA ILE A 96 -2.58 -5.43 1.97
C ILE A 96 -1.36 -4.71 1.41
N LEU A 97 -0.44 -5.47 0.84
CA LEU A 97 0.69 -4.96 0.07
C LEU A 97 0.41 -5.13 -1.42
N THR A 98 0.65 -4.10 -2.21
CA THR A 98 0.39 -4.10 -3.66
C THR A 98 1.67 -3.95 -4.50
N PRO A 99 2.71 -4.77 -4.28
CA PRO A 99 3.98 -4.61 -4.98
C PRO A 99 3.88 -5.00 -6.45
N HIS A 100 4.60 -4.29 -7.31
CA HIS A 100 5.02 -4.85 -8.59
C HIS A 100 6.23 -5.80 -8.38
N PRO A 101 6.63 -6.65 -9.37
CA PRO A 101 7.67 -7.66 -9.19
C PRO A 101 8.97 -7.15 -8.57
N LYS A 102 9.47 -5.98 -9.01
CA LYS A 102 10.72 -5.41 -8.50
C LYS A 102 10.59 -4.88 -7.05
N GLU A 103 9.44 -4.32 -6.67
CA GLU A 103 9.17 -3.91 -5.28
C GLU A 103 9.13 -5.14 -4.38
N PHE A 104 8.45 -6.20 -4.82
CA PHE A 104 8.39 -7.45 -4.07
C PHE A 104 9.79 -8.06 -3.89
N ASP A 105 10.60 -8.13 -4.94
CA ASP A 105 11.96 -8.66 -4.88
C ASP A 105 12.86 -7.86 -3.90
N ARG A 106 12.65 -6.54 -3.75
CA ARG A 106 13.37 -5.73 -2.73
C ARG A 106 12.99 -6.12 -1.31
N ILE A 107 11.73 -6.45 -1.07
CA ILE A 107 11.21 -6.79 0.27
C ILE A 107 11.56 -8.24 0.63
N ALA A 108 11.29 -9.18 -0.26
CA ALA A 108 11.35 -10.62 -0.02
C ALA A 108 12.61 -11.32 -0.55
N GLY A 109 13.48 -10.58 -1.25
CA GLY A 109 14.68 -11.11 -1.93
C GLY A 109 14.40 -11.47 -3.39
N GLU A 110 15.46 -11.34 -4.21
CA GLU A 110 15.41 -11.58 -5.65
C GLU A 110 14.88 -12.96 -6.01
N SER A 111 14.15 -13.03 -7.10
CA SER A 111 13.58 -14.25 -7.66
C SER A 111 14.06 -14.46 -9.08
N THR A 112 14.45 -15.68 -9.43
CA THR A 112 14.99 -16.01 -10.76
C THR A 112 13.93 -16.07 -11.84
N ASN A 113 12.67 -16.31 -11.47
CA ASN A 113 11.53 -16.40 -12.36
C ASN A 113 10.20 -16.10 -11.65
N SER A 114 9.11 -16.00 -12.42
CA SER A 114 7.79 -15.66 -11.92
C SER A 114 7.21 -16.73 -10.98
N TYR A 115 7.52 -18.00 -11.20
CA TYR A 115 7.04 -19.09 -10.34
C TYR A 115 7.68 -19.04 -8.96
N GLU A 116 8.99 -18.84 -8.92
CA GLU A 116 9.72 -18.66 -7.64
C GLU A 116 9.18 -17.45 -6.88
N ARG A 117 8.98 -16.32 -7.58
CA ARG A 117 8.39 -15.11 -6.98
C ARG A 117 7.01 -15.36 -6.40
N LEU A 118 6.17 -16.10 -7.12
CA LEU A 118 4.84 -16.48 -6.64
C LEU A 118 4.92 -17.32 -5.36
N LYS A 119 5.82 -18.32 -5.32
CA LYS A 119 6.03 -19.16 -4.13
C LYS A 119 6.54 -18.34 -2.94
N LYS A 120 7.46 -17.42 -3.18
CA LYS A 120 7.91 -16.48 -2.15
C LYS A 120 6.77 -15.58 -1.67
N ALA A 121 5.93 -15.06 -2.58
CA ALA A 121 4.80 -14.21 -2.22
C ALA A 121 3.77 -14.96 -1.37
N GLN A 122 3.49 -16.23 -1.70
CA GLN A 122 2.61 -17.09 -0.91
C GLN A 122 3.16 -17.33 0.49
N ALA A 123 4.42 -17.71 0.62
CA ALA A 123 5.08 -17.92 1.91
C ALA A 123 5.13 -16.61 2.72
N PHE A 124 5.55 -15.51 2.09
CA PHE A 124 5.64 -14.20 2.71
C PHE A 124 4.28 -13.73 3.27
N ALA A 125 3.20 -13.90 2.50
CA ALA A 125 1.84 -13.56 2.95
C ALA A 125 1.45 -14.36 4.20
N THR A 126 1.75 -15.65 4.22
CA THR A 126 1.45 -16.53 5.36
C THR A 126 2.31 -16.21 6.58
N ASP A 127 3.62 -16.07 6.40
CA ASP A 127 4.58 -15.86 7.50
C ASP A 127 4.35 -14.52 8.22
N HIS A 128 3.96 -13.49 7.47
CA HIS A 128 3.69 -12.16 8.01
C HIS A 128 2.20 -11.89 8.27
N GLN A 129 1.32 -12.86 8.02
CA GLN A 129 -0.14 -12.71 8.16
C GLN A 129 -0.70 -11.54 7.36
N LEU A 130 -0.20 -11.33 6.14
CA LEU A 130 -0.52 -10.24 5.22
C LEU A 130 -1.27 -10.76 4.00
N CYS A 131 -1.82 -9.83 3.20
CA CYS A 131 -2.25 -10.09 1.84
C CYS A 131 -1.27 -9.44 0.87
N VAL A 132 -0.79 -10.19 -0.12
CA VAL A 132 0.11 -9.66 -1.16
C VAL A 132 -0.61 -9.70 -2.49
N VAL A 133 -0.86 -8.53 -3.07
CA VAL A 133 -1.36 -8.35 -4.44
C VAL A 133 -0.17 -8.12 -5.34
N LEU A 134 0.42 -9.19 -5.85
CA LEU A 134 1.59 -9.15 -6.73
C LEU A 134 1.15 -8.73 -8.14
N LYS A 135 1.39 -7.45 -8.46
CA LYS A 135 0.97 -6.85 -9.74
C LYS A 135 1.67 -7.49 -10.95
N GLY A 136 0.92 -7.73 -12.03
CA GLY A 136 1.44 -8.31 -13.28
C GLY A 136 0.33 -8.51 -14.29
N ALA A 137 0.67 -9.05 -15.46
CA ALA A 137 -0.33 -9.39 -16.49
C ALA A 137 -1.42 -10.34 -15.94
N TYR A 138 -1.03 -11.24 -15.06
CA TYR A 138 -1.91 -12.08 -14.24
C TYR A 138 -1.60 -11.75 -12.79
N THR A 139 -2.26 -10.74 -12.24
CA THR A 139 -2.06 -10.34 -10.85
C THR A 139 -2.38 -11.51 -9.91
N ALA A 140 -1.42 -11.85 -9.05
CA ALA A 140 -1.58 -12.92 -8.08
C ALA A 140 -1.91 -12.32 -6.70
N ILE A 141 -2.97 -12.81 -6.06
CA ILE A 141 -3.40 -12.41 -4.73
C ILE A 141 -3.08 -13.56 -3.78
N CYS A 142 -2.05 -13.38 -2.95
CA CYS A 142 -1.62 -14.32 -1.93
C CYS A 142 -2.19 -13.90 -0.58
N THR A 143 -2.97 -14.76 0.07
CA THR A 143 -3.61 -14.44 1.36
C THR A 143 -2.81 -14.96 2.54
N ALA A 144 -3.07 -14.42 3.74
CA ALA A 144 -2.50 -14.86 5.00
C ALA A 144 -2.77 -16.35 5.30
N THR A 145 -3.82 -16.94 4.72
CA THR A 145 -4.18 -18.35 4.85
C THR A 145 -3.47 -19.27 3.84
N GLY A 146 -2.60 -18.71 3.00
CA GLY A 146 -1.84 -19.43 1.99
C GLY A 146 -2.61 -19.71 0.69
N ASN A 147 -3.83 -19.21 0.52
CA ASN A 147 -4.55 -19.31 -0.74
C ASN A 147 -3.94 -18.34 -1.76
N VAL A 148 -3.96 -18.74 -3.03
CA VAL A 148 -3.51 -17.93 -4.16
C VAL A 148 -4.63 -17.84 -5.19
N TYR A 149 -4.99 -16.62 -5.54
CA TYR A 149 -5.98 -16.33 -6.59
C TYR A 149 -5.29 -15.57 -7.72
N PHE A 150 -5.77 -15.77 -8.95
CA PHE A 150 -5.26 -15.07 -10.13
C PHE A 150 -6.36 -14.25 -10.77
N ASN A 151 -6.07 -12.97 -11.02
CA ASN A 151 -6.90 -12.16 -11.88
C ASN A 151 -6.50 -12.39 -13.34
N ASN A 152 -7.45 -12.84 -14.16
CA ASN A 152 -7.28 -13.07 -15.57
C ASN A 152 -7.91 -11.98 -16.46
N CYS A 153 -8.42 -10.91 -15.87
CA CYS A 153 -9.07 -9.79 -16.57
C CYS A 153 -8.11 -8.63 -16.88
N GLY A 154 -6.79 -8.85 -16.77
CA GLY A 154 -5.78 -7.83 -17.06
C GLY A 154 -5.79 -7.39 -18.53
N ASN A 155 -5.54 -6.08 -18.76
CA ASN A 155 -5.38 -5.50 -20.08
C ASN A 155 -4.03 -4.75 -20.15
N PRO A 156 -3.20 -4.99 -21.19
CA PRO A 156 -1.92 -4.27 -21.35
C PRO A 156 -2.05 -2.74 -21.37
N GLY A 157 -3.19 -2.21 -21.81
CA GLY A 157 -3.49 -0.78 -21.77
C GLY A 157 -3.58 -0.17 -20.37
N MET A 158 -3.71 -1.01 -19.32
CA MET A 158 -3.66 -0.57 -17.93
C MET A 158 -2.23 -0.34 -17.41
N ALA A 159 -1.20 -0.70 -18.15
CA ALA A 159 0.20 -0.47 -17.79
C ALA A 159 0.61 1.00 -18.02
N THR A 160 -0.14 1.92 -17.43
CA THR A 160 0.07 3.37 -17.48
C THR A 160 0.44 3.93 -16.12
N ALA A 161 1.10 5.10 -16.11
CA ALA A 161 1.38 5.81 -14.86
C ALA A 161 0.06 6.13 -14.11
N GLY A 162 0.06 5.95 -12.79
CA GLY A 162 -1.10 6.19 -11.93
C GLY A 162 -2.09 5.03 -11.80
N SER A 163 -2.02 3.99 -12.65
CA SER A 163 -2.91 2.83 -12.54
C SER A 163 -2.76 2.09 -11.20
N GLY A 164 -1.53 2.04 -10.65
CA GLY A 164 -1.25 1.50 -9.33
C GLY A 164 -1.93 2.31 -8.22
N ASP A 165 -1.88 3.63 -8.32
CA ASP A 165 -2.50 4.53 -7.33
C ASP A 165 -4.01 4.37 -7.33
N VAL A 166 -4.62 4.22 -8.52
CA VAL A 166 -6.06 3.92 -8.66
C VAL A 166 -6.39 2.58 -8.01
N LEU A 167 -5.59 1.53 -8.24
CA LEU A 167 -5.77 0.23 -7.61
C LEU A 167 -5.73 0.35 -6.07
N THR A 168 -4.75 1.07 -5.54
CA THR A 168 -4.63 1.34 -4.10
C THR A 168 -5.89 2.03 -3.55
N GLY A 169 -6.41 3.03 -4.27
CA GLY A 169 -7.65 3.72 -3.90
C GLY A 169 -8.89 2.81 -3.91
N ILE A 170 -9.01 1.93 -4.92
CA ILE A 170 -10.11 0.95 -5.01
C ILE A 170 -10.04 -0.03 -3.83
N ILE A 171 -8.87 -0.60 -3.56
CA ILE A 171 -8.67 -1.52 -2.43
C ILE A 171 -9.00 -0.83 -1.10
N LEU A 172 -8.53 0.41 -0.92
CA LEU A 172 -8.84 1.22 0.27
C LEU A 172 -10.36 1.41 0.45
N ALA A 173 -11.08 1.75 -0.63
CA ALA A 173 -12.52 1.95 -0.60
C ALA A 173 -13.29 0.68 -0.22
N LEU A 174 -12.88 -0.48 -0.73
CA LEU A 174 -13.47 -1.77 -0.42
C LEU A 174 -13.17 -2.17 1.05
N LEU A 175 -11.93 -1.95 1.50
CA LEU A 175 -11.55 -2.17 2.90
C LEU A 175 -12.35 -1.28 3.86
N ALA A 176 -12.60 -0.01 3.49
CA ALA A 176 -13.40 0.94 4.26
C ALA A 176 -14.87 0.52 4.39
N GLN A 177 -15.39 -0.26 3.45
CA GLN A 177 -16.73 -0.85 3.47
C GLN A 177 -16.81 -2.14 4.30
N GLY A 178 -15.70 -2.58 4.90
CA GLY A 178 -15.64 -3.80 5.70
C GLY A 178 -15.63 -5.09 4.87
N LEU A 179 -15.34 -5.01 3.57
CA LEU A 179 -15.21 -6.20 2.74
C LEU A 179 -13.95 -6.99 3.15
N GLU A 180 -14.10 -8.29 3.30
CA GLU A 180 -12.97 -9.17 3.56
C GLU A 180 -12.09 -9.28 2.32
N LEU A 181 -10.76 -9.35 2.56
CA LEU A 181 -9.74 -9.44 1.52
C LEU A 181 -9.91 -10.63 0.57
N SER A 182 -10.53 -11.71 1.05
CA SER A 182 -10.87 -12.89 0.24
C SER A 182 -11.94 -12.62 -0.82
N LEU A 183 -12.70 -11.52 -0.67
CA LEU A 183 -13.78 -11.13 -1.59
C LEU A 183 -13.33 -10.00 -2.56
N ILE A 184 -12.17 -9.40 -2.34
CA ILE A 184 -11.59 -8.40 -3.25
C ILE A 184 -10.93 -9.13 -4.42
N HIS A 185 -11.74 -9.76 -5.24
CA HIS A 185 -11.32 -10.31 -6.54
C HIS A 185 -11.41 -9.17 -7.54
N ILE A 186 -10.33 -8.39 -7.63
CA ILE A 186 -10.19 -7.32 -8.62
C ILE A 186 -9.55 -7.87 -9.88
#